data_d189b2348a3910762d851029e30762a1
#
_entry.id   d189b2348a3910762d851029e30762a1
#
_cell.length_a   1.000
_cell.length_b   1.000
_cell.length_c   1.000
_cell.angle_alpha   90.00
_cell.angle_beta   90.00
_cell.angle_gamma   90.00
#
_symmetry.space_group_name_H-M   'P 1'
#
loop_
_entity.id
_entity.type
_entity.pdbx_description
1 polymer ?
#
loop_
_entity_poly.entity_id
_entity_poly.type
_entity_poly.pdbx_seq_one_letter_code
_entity_poly.pdbx_strand_id
1 'polypeptide(L)'
;EILRCQGNVKIREKRVTDDRISFSGDLEISVLYRAKNGERPLYAMQASLPLEDFLHIDGLEKDMETSLDAVPEHLDCQIINDRKIGVKAVLGVTATGERQNHTEILSGISGEGIECLQGILRMEQNTAPLKDRFTVKEEITLPSAKPEIADVLWQTIDLTEQDIRAMDGKVMVRGNLRICMLYCDTEGNLGSFCEKIPFSGYLEGEGIEPKTELTGTLQIEDAKLTPTVDEDGEARQLAVDVAVSAALQGRETVEREILQDAYAPAGTVTLEKETVTYPVTVGSGKNQFSLKERIHLEESEKPLLRAEEIWGEVRLSEARTATD
;
A
#
# COMPACT_ATOMS: atom_id res chain seq x y z
N GLU A 1 10.56 11.67 28.72
CA GLU A 1 9.22 11.17 28.37
C GLU A 1 9.16 10.89 26.88
N ILE A 2 8.71 9.69 26.49
CA ILE A 2 8.42 9.36 25.08
C ILE A 2 6.99 9.84 24.80
N LEU A 3 6.82 10.60 23.72
CA LEU A 3 5.53 11.13 23.29
C LEU A 3 4.95 10.32 22.15
N ARG A 4 5.80 9.88 21.24
CA ARG A 4 5.41 9.06 20.09
C ARG A 4 6.52 8.10 19.70
N CYS A 5 6.15 6.90 19.32
CA CYS A 5 7.03 5.92 18.69
C CYS A 5 6.30 5.32 17.47
N GLN A 6 6.99 5.27 16.36
CA GLN A 6 6.46 4.70 15.11
C GLN A 6 7.51 3.82 14.47
N GLY A 7 7.08 2.68 13.94
CA GLY A 7 7.90 1.78 13.16
C GLY A 7 7.41 1.70 11.71
N ASN A 8 8.34 1.54 10.80
CA ASN A 8 8.07 1.24 9.40
C ASN A 8 8.98 0.10 8.96
N VAL A 9 8.42 -0.90 8.29
CA VAL A 9 9.20 -2.05 7.79
C VAL A 9 9.56 -1.79 6.33
N LYS A 10 10.86 -1.89 6.02
CA LYS A 10 11.37 -1.86 4.65
C LYS A 10 11.98 -3.20 4.30
N ILE A 11 11.33 -3.95 3.43
CA ILE A 11 11.89 -5.18 2.86
C ILE A 11 12.93 -4.82 1.81
N ARG A 12 14.17 -5.31 1.99
CA ARG A 12 15.29 -5.08 1.06
C ARG A 12 15.43 -6.22 0.06
N GLU A 13 15.33 -7.45 0.56
CA GLU A 13 15.50 -8.64 -0.26
C GLU A 13 14.40 -9.64 0.02
N LYS A 14 13.95 -10.30 -1.03
CA LYS A 14 13.01 -11.40 -1.00
C LYS A 14 13.56 -12.54 -1.86
N ARG A 15 13.60 -13.75 -1.31
CA ARG A 15 14.03 -14.95 -2.02
C ARG A 15 12.97 -16.04 -1.91
N VAL A 16 12.51 -16.52 -3.06
CA VAL A 16 11.52 -17.59 -3.18
C VAL A 16 12.25 -18.91 -3.47
N THR A 17 11.88 -19.93 -2.75
CA THR A 17 12.26 -21.33 -2.98
C THR A 17 11.01 -22.17 -2.81
N ASP A 18 11.08 -23.47 -3.12
CA ASP A 18 9.94 -24.36 -2.96
C ASP A 18 9.47 -24.35 -1.50
N ASP A 19 8.17 -24.15 -1.32
CA ASP A 19 7.46 -24.06 -0.04
C ASP A 19 7.96 -22.96 0.92
N ARG A 20 8.77 -21.99 0.45
CA ARG A 20 9.36 -21.00 1.36
C ARG A 20 9.64 -19.65 0.69
N ILE A 21 9.30 -18.58 1.41
CA ILE A 21 9.74 -17.21 1.13
C ILE A 21 10.63 -16.75 2.28
N SER A 22 11.90 -16.45 2.00
CA SER A 22 12.81 -15.79 2.94
C SER A 22 12.91 -14.32 2.59
N PHE A 23 13.03 -13.47 3.59
CA PHE A 23 13.16 -12.03 3.40
C PHE A 23 14.11 -11.41 4.42
N SER A 24 14.71 -10.30 4.04
CA SER A 24 15.49 -9.45 4.92
C SER A 24 15.17 -7.98 4.69
N GLY A 25 15.41 -7.17 5.70
CA GLY A 25 15.09 -5.76 5.65
C GLY A 25 15.44 -5.04 6.94
N ASP A 26 14.75 -3.94 7.19
CA ASP A 26 14.90 -3.14 8.39
C ASP A 26 13.56 -2.70 8.95
N LEU A 27 13.49 -2.67 10.27
CA LEU A 27 12.49 -1.92 10.99
C LEU A 27 13.07 -0.54 11.31
N GLU A 28 12.62 0.47 10.60
CA GLU A 28 12.94 1.87 10.86
C GLU A 28 12.03 2.39 11.98
N ILE A 29 12.64 2.92 13.03
CA ILE A 29 11.94 3.42 14.22
C ILE A 29 12.18 4.91 14.35
N SER A 30 11.11 5.67 14.51
CA SER A 30 11.14 7.08 14.84
C SER A 30 10.54 7.30 16.23
N VAL A 31 11.22 8.07 17.06
CA VAL A 31 10.80 8.37 18.42
C VAL A 31 10.82 9.88 18.64
N LEU A 32 9.68 10.43 19.06
CA LEU A 32 9.55 11.80 19.51
C LEU A 32 9.52 11.81 21.04
N TYR A 33 10.38 12.61 21.67
CA TYR A 33 10.50 12.59 23.10
C TYR A 33 10.81 13.96 23.70
N ARG A 34 10.54 14.11 24.99
CA ARG A 34 10.93 15.25 25.82
C ARG A 34 12.13 14.88 26.68
N ALA A 35 13.21 15.64 26.57
CA ALA A 35 14.39 15.46 27.41
C ALA A 35 14.18 16.05 28.83
N LYS A 36 14.88 15.48 29.82
CA LYS A 36 14.73 15.88 31.23
C LYS A 36 15.25 17.32 31.51
N ASN A 37 16.32 17.72 30.86
CA ASN A 37 16.96 19.04 30.99
C ASN A 37 17.29 19.58 29.60
N GLY A 38 16.35 19.44 28.65
CA GLY A 38 16.56 19.87 27.28
C GLY A 38 16.37 21.39 27.13
N GLU A 39 17.17 21.99 26.28
CA GLU A 39 17.04 23.39 25.87
C GLU A 39 15.84 23.61 24.95
N ARG A 40 15.43 22.51 24.23
CA ARG A 40 14.28 22.51 23.33
C ARG A 40 13.10 21.74 23.94
N PRO A 41 11.86 22.08 23.56
CA PRO A 41 10.67 21.42 24.10
C PRO A 41 10.56 19.96 23.70
N LEU A 42 11.02 19.61 22.50
CA LEU A 42 10.95 18.27 21.92
C LEU A 42 12.24 17.91 21.17
N TYR A 43 12.48 16.62 21.09
CA TYR A 43 13.59 15.99 20.37
C TYR A 43 13.08 14.79 19.58
N ALA A 44 13.76 14.48 18.49
CA ALA A 44 13.52 13.30 17.70
C ALA A 44 14.76 12.41 17.62
N MET A 45 14.56 11.13 17.50
CA MET A 45 15.60 10.16 17.18
C MET A 45 15.08 9.11 16.20
N GLN A 46 15.97 8.62 15.39
CA GLN A 46 15.70 7.52 14.45
C GLN A 46 16.67 6.38 14.69
N ALA A 47 16.20 5.16 14.51
CA ALA A 47 17.02 3.95 14.59
C ALA A 47 16.54 2.97 13.52
N SER A 48 17.47 2.17 12.99
CA SER A 48 17.17 1.08 12.07
C SER A 48 17.59 -0.23 12.70
N LEU A 49 16.69 -1.19 12.78
CA LEU A 49 16.91 -2.52 13.31
C LEU A 49 16.84 -3.54 12.17
N PRO A 50 17.91 -4.27 11.87
CA PRO A 50 17.89 -5.30 10.84
C PRO A 50 16.92 -6.41 11.24
N LEU A 51 16.20 -6.93 10.24
CA LEU A 51 15.29 -8.07 10.38
C LEU A 51 15.59 -9.11 9.28
N GLU A 52 15.44 -10.37 9.64
CA GLU A 52 15.53 -11.49 8.72
C GLU A 52 14.60 -12.59 9.23
N ASP A 53 13.73 -13.11 8.33
CA ASP A 53 12.82 -14.20 8.68
C ASP A 53 12.37 -14.94 7.41
N PHE A 54 11.51 -15.94 7.58
CA PHE A 54 10.92 -16.67 6.47
C PHE A 54 9.49 -17.11 6.78
N LEU A 55 8.73 -17.33 5.71
CA LEU A 55 7.41 -17.93 5.74
C LEU A 55 7.44 -19.27 5.00
N HIS A 56 6.78 -20.27 5.59
CA HIS A 56 6.49 -21.53 4.91
C HIS A 56 5.10 -21.44 4.28
N ILE A 57 5.03 -21.75 2.99
CA ILE A 57 3.78 -21.71 2.21
C ILE A 57 3.71 -22.99 1.39
N ASP A 58 2.85 -23.92 1.80
CA ASP A 58 2.68 -25.21 1.14
C ASP A 58 2.28 -25.04 -0.33
N GLY A 59 2.99 -25.70 -1.23
CA GLY A 59 2.75 -25.67 -2.66
C GLY A 59 3.28 -24.44 -3.39
N LEU A 60 4.07 -23.60 -2.73
CA LEU A 60 4.78 -22.52 -3.38
C LEU A 60 5.92 -23.10 -4.24
N GLU A 61 6.00 -22.64 -5.47
CA GLU A 61 7.07 -22.98 -6.40
C GLU A 61 7.91 -21.73 -6.72
N LYS A 62 9.17 -21.93 -7.06
CA LYS A 62 10.14 -20.85 -7.26
C LYS A 62 9.78 -19.88 -8.39
N ASP A 63 9.02 -20.33 -9.39
CA ASP A 63 8.60 -19.57 -10.56
C ASP A 63 7.25 -18.86 -10.39
N MET A 64 6.58 -19.06 -9.25
CA MET A 64 5.35 -18.36 -8.96
C MET A 64 5.58 -16.87 -8.73
N GLU A 65 4.63 -16.07 -9.18
CA GLU A 65 4.59 -14.67 -8.82
C GLU A 65 4.23 -14.52 -7.35
N THR A 66 5.04 -13.76 -6.60
CA THR A 66 4.85 -13.62 -5.15
C THR A 66 4.77 -12.17 -4.72
N SER A 67 3.86 -11.88 -3.79
CA SER A 67 3.86 -10.64 -3.02
C SER A 67 4.27 -10.93 -1.58
N LEU A 68 4.85 -9.94 -0.92
CA LEU A 68 5.22 -9.96 0.49
C LEU A 68 4.96 -8.58 1.07
N ASP A 69 4.19 -8.55 2.14
CA ASP A 69 3.91 -7.34 2.91
C ASP A 69 4.25 -7.57 4.38
N ALA A 70 4.84 -6.56 5.02
CA ALA A 70 5.22 -6.63 6.42
C ALA A 70 4.88 -5.32 7.13
N VAL A 71 4.08 -5.41 8.18
CA VAL A 71 3.60 -4.26 8.93
C VAL A 71 3.83 -4.44 10.43
N PRO A 72 4.16 -3.38 11.17
CA PRO A 72 4.19 -3.43 12.62
C PRO A 72 2.76 -3.57 13.18
N GLU A 73 2.45 -4.71 13.79
CA GLU A 73 1.18 -4.92 14.49
C GLU A 73 1.20 -4.32 15.88
N HIS A 74 2.36 -4.36 16.53
CA HIS A 74 2.56 -3.79 17.84
C HIS A 74 3.98 -3.25 17.98
N LEU A 75 4.09 -2.04 18.53
CA LEU A 75 5.36 -1.39 18.83
C LEU A 75 5.29 -0.78 20.23
N ASP A 76 6.17 -1.21 21.11
CA ASP A 76 6.33 -0.69 22.46
C ASP A 76 7.72 -0.11 22.64
N CYS A 77 7.78 1.12 23.15
CA CYS A 77 9.01 1.85 23.40
C CYS A 77 9.09 2.28 24.88
N GLN A 78 10.10 1.78 25.59
CA GLN A 78 10.27 2.03 27.01
C GLN A 78 11.64 2.67 27.30
N ILE A 79 11.63 3.65 28.21
CA ILE A 79 12.88 4.25 28.70
C ILE A 79 13.54 3.27 29.68
N ILE A 80 14.73 2.78 29.34
CA ILE A 80 15.53 1.93 30.22
C ILE A 80 16.39 2.79 31.15
N ASN A 81 16.99 3.85 30.63
CA ASN A 81 17.73 4.86 31.40
C ASN A 81 17.86 6.16 30.60
N ASP A 82 18.56 7.15 31.12
CA ASP A 82 18.67 8.51 30.55
C ASP A 82 19.24 8.53 29.11
N ARG A 83 19.84 7.44 28.62
CA ARG A 83 20.46 7.33 27.29
C ARG A 83 20.05 6.07 26.51
N LYS A 84 19.08 5.32 27.01
CA LYS A 84 18.73 4.04 26.40
C LYS A 84 17.22 3.85 26.37
N ILE A 85 16.72 3.57 25.18
CA ILE A 85 15.33 3.18 24.93
C ILE A 85 15.34 1.70 24.53
N GLY A 86 14.46 0.93 25.17
CA GLY A 86 14.14 -0.43 24.75
C GLY A 86 12.98 -0.39 23.76
N VAL A 87 13.08 -1.15 22.69
CA VAL A 87 12.02 -1.29 21.69
C VAL A 87 11.64 -2.75 21.60
N LYS A 88 10.32 -3.00 21.61
CA LYS A 88 9.73 -4.31 21.34
C LYS A 88 8.72 -4.15 20.22
N ALA A 89 8.92 -4.87 19.12
CA ALA A 89 8.01 -4.88 17.98
C ALA A 89 7.47 -6.29 17.74
N VAL A 90 6.21 -6.36 17.32
CA VAL A 90 5.60 -7.55 16.73
C VAL A 90 5.25 -7.18 15.30
N LEU A 91 5.73 -7.95 14.35
CA LEU A 91 5.53 -7.70 12.93
C LEU A 91 4.58 -8.76 12.38
N GLY A 92 3.50 -8.31 11.72
CA GLY A 92 2.66 -9.14 10.89
C GLY A 92 3.27 -9.23 9.50
N VAL A 93 3.47 -10.45 9.00
CA VAL A 93 4.01 -10.68 7.66
C VAL A 93 3.03 -11.52 6.87
N THR A 94 2.62 -11.02 5.72
CA THR A 94 1.71 -11.69 4.81
C THR A 94 2.41 -11.91 3.48
N ALA A 95 2.31 -13.12 2.95
CA ALA A 95 2.81 -13.43 1.62
C ALA A 95 1.77 -14.21 0.82
N THR A 96 1.72 -13.95 -0.48
CA THR A 96 0.90 -14.71 -1.43
C THR A 96 1.78 -15.20 -2.58
N GLY A 97 1.47 -16.41 -3.08
CA GLY A 97 2.05 -16.95 -4.31
C GLY A 97 0.92 -17.23 -5.32
N GLU A 98 1.10 -16.79 -6.55
CA GLU A 98 0.13 -16.98 -7.62
C GLU A 98 0.78 -17.68 -8.81
N ARG A 99 0.06 -18.65 -9.36
CA ARG A 99 0.45 -19.33 -10.59
C ARG A 99 -0.65 -19.19 -11.64
N GLN A 100 -0.25 -18.84 -12.85
CA GLN A 100 -1.16 -18.88 -13.99
C GLN A 100 -1.29 -20.32 -14.47
N ASN A 101 -2.51 -20.84 -14.51
CA ASN A 101 -2.81 -22.13 -15.10
C ASN A 101 -3.37 -21.92 -16.52
N HIS A 102 -2.89 -22.71 -17.46
CA HIS A 102 -3.40 -22.74 -18.83
C HIS A 102 -4.21 -24.01 -19.01
N THR A 103 -5.44 -23.86 -19.46
CA THR A 103 -6.33 -24.98 -19.77
C THR A 103 -6.81 -24.82 -21.21
N GLU A 104 -6.62 -25.87 -22.02
CA GLU A 104 -7.18 -25.93 -23.36
C GLU A 104 -8.64 -26.34 -23.29
N ILE A 105 -9.50 -25.59 -23.95
CA ILE A 105 -10.92 -25.82 -23.98
C ILE A 105 -11.36 -26.04 -25.43
N LEU A 106 -12.08 -27.13 -25.70
CA LEU A 106 -12.67 -27.36 -26.98
C LEU A 106 -13.86 -26.41 -27.21
N SER A 107 -13.78 -25.58 -28.23
CA SER A 107 -14.87 -24.68 -28.66
C SER A 107 -15.86 -25.34 -29.61
N GLY A 108 -15.45 -26.41 -30.29
CA GLY A 108 -16.29 -27.13 -31.22
C GLY A 108 -15.59 -28.30 -31.87
N ILE A 109 -16.34 -29.13 -32.56
CA ILE A 109 -15.92 -30.23 -33.40
C ILE A 109 -16.66 -30.16 -34.75
N SER A 110 -16.02 -30.49 -35.81
CA SER A 110 -16.65 -30.55 -37.16
C SER A 110 -16.51 -31.91 -37.77
N GLY A 111 -17.53 -32.38 -38.49
CA GLY A 111 -17.53 -33.65 -39.19
C GLY A 111 -18.90 -33.89 -39.86
N GLU A 112 -18.93 -34.80 -40.82
CA GLU A 112 -20.20 -35.14 -41.51
C GLU A 112 -21.17 -35.82 -40.55
N GLY A 113 -22.36 -35.22 -40.37
CA GLY A 113 -23.40 -35.73 -39.48
C GLY A 113 -23.12 -35.58 -37.98
N ILE A 114 -22.19 -34.72 -37.56
CA ILE A 114 -21.96 -34.40 -36.14
C ILE A 114 -22.80 -33.21 -35.77
N GLU A 115 -23.59 -33.38 -34.71
CA GLU A 115 -24.33 -32.30 -34.05
C GLU A 115 -23.64 -31.96 -32.70
N CYS A 116 -23.47 -30.68 -32.44
CA CYS A 116 -22.79 -30.16 -31.25
C CYS A 116 -23.75 -29.39 -30.36
N LEU A 117 -23.65 -29.63 -29.06
CA LEU A 117 -24.23 -28.77 -28.06
C LEU A 117 -23.13 -27.82 -27.55
N GLN A 118 -23.30 -26.54 -27.85
CA GLN A 118 -22.41 -25.48 -27.38
C GLN A 118 -22.97 -24.83 -26.14
N GLY A 119 -22.07 -24.39 -25.26
CA GLY A 119 -22.38 -23.59 -24.10
C GLY A 119 -21.49 -22.36 -24.04
N ILE A 120 -21.83 -21.44 -23.16
CA ILE A 120 -21.00 -20.27 -22.90
C ILE A 120 -20.35 -20.43 -21.53
N LEU A 121 -19.01 -20.45 -21.55
CA LEU A 121 -18.21 -20.37 -20.33
C LEU A 121 -17.91 -18.90 -20.04
N ARG A 122 -18.34 -18.44 -18.88
CA ARG A 122 -18.05 -17.10 -18.39
C ARG A 122 -16.98 -17.19 -17.33
N MET A 123 -15.84 -16.54 -17.57
CA MET A 123 -14.69 -16.59 -16.68
C MET A 123 -14.08 -15.20 -16.50
N GLU A 124 -13.36 -15.02 -15.41
CA GLU A 124 -12.52 -13.84 -15.20
C GLU A 124 -11.13 -14.12 -15.74
N GLN A 125 -10.61 -13.18 -16.49
CA GLN A 125 -9.26 -13.17 -17.00
C GLN A 125 -8.50 -11.99 -16.41
N ASN A 126 -7.36 -12.26 -15.78
CA ASN A 126 -6.47 -11.23 -15.32
C ASN A 126 -5.54 -10.79 -16.44
N THR A 127 -5.27 -9.49 -16.53
CA THR A 127 -4.19 -8.96 -17.37
C THR A 127 -2.84 -9.26 -16.72
N ALA A 128 -1.76 -9.02 -17.46
CA ALA A 128 -0.43 -9.03 -16.86
C ALA A 128 -0.35 -8.02 -15.71
N PRO A 129 0.36 -8.33 -14.62
CA PRO A 129 0.56 -7.38 -13.52
C PRO A 129 1.27 -6.11 -14.01
N LEU A 130 0.73 -4.97 -13.61
CA LEU A 130 1.30 -3.66 -13.91
C LEU A 130 2.07 -3.18 -12.69
N LYS A 131 3.38 -3.10 -12.81
CA LYS A 131 4.25 -2.62 -11.74
C LYS A 131 5.10 -1.48 -12.29
N ASP A 132 5.03 -0.33 -11.64
CA ASP A 132 5.84 0.83 -12.02
C ASP A 132 6.15 1.68 -10.79
N ARG A 133 7.15 2.54 -10.95
CA ARG A 133 7.61 3.47 -9.93
C ARG A 133 7.76 4.85 -10.53
N PHE A 134 7.17 5.83 -9.91
CA PHE A 134 7.34 7.23 -10.28
C PHE A 134 7.75 8.06 -9.08
N THR A 135 8.50 9.15 -9.36
CA THR A 135 9.02 10.03 -8.33
C THR A 135 8.34 11.39 -8.42
N VAL A 136 7.84 11.85 -7.29
CA VAL A 136 7.31 13.21 -7.13
C VAL A 136 8.39 14.08 -6.52
N LYS A 137 8.84 15.09 -7.26
CA LYS A 137 9.83 16.06 -6.80
C LYS A 137 9.23 17.44 -6.85
N GLU A 138 9.19 18.09 -5.69
CA GLU A 138 8.63 19.42 -5.53
C GLU A 138 9.40 20.22 -4.49
N GLU A 139 9.31 21.53 -4.57
CA GLU A 139 9.76 22.46 -3.53
C GLU A 139 8.56 23.16 -2.91
N ILE A 140 8.45 23.06 -1.61
CA ILE A 140 7.40 23.72 -0.83
C ILE A 140 8.01 24.89 -0.09
N THR A 141 7.39 26.06 -0.19
CA THR A 141 7.79 27.23 0.58
C THR A 141 6.87 27.40 1.77
N LEU A 142 7.43 27.49 2.97
CA LEU A 142 6.66 27.77 4.19
C LEU A 142 6.09 29.20 4.15
N PRO A 143 4.84 29.38 4.59
CA PRO A 143 4.27 30.71 4.76
C PRO A 143 5.14 31.59 5.66
N SER A 144 5.29 32.86 5.34
CA SER A 144 6.12 33.82 6.09
C SER A 144 5.71 34.00 7.57
N ALA A 145 4.47 33.65 7.92
CA ALA A 145 3.98 33.65 9.30
C ALA A 145 4.46 32.45 10.15
N LYS A 146 5.11 31.46 9.51
CA LYS A 146 5.67 30.29 10.20
C LYS A 146 7.14 30.53 10.55
N PRO A 147 7.66 29.98 11.66
CA PRO A 147 9.09 30.06 11.97
C PRO A 147 9.93 29.27 10.93
N GLU A 148 11.21 29.60 10.86
CA GLU A 148 12.17 28.88 10.02
C GLU A 148 12.41 27.44 10.52
N ILE A 149 12.79 26.56 9.61
CA ILE A 149 13.07 25.15 9.95
C ILE A 149 14.52 25.04 10.39
N ALA A 150 14.77 24.83 11.68
CA ALA A 150 16.11 24.49 12.15
C ALA A 150 16.29 22.96 12.26
N ASP A 151 15.24 22.24 12.70
CA ASP A 151 15.30 20.80 12.88
C ASP A 151 13.91 20.16 12.68
N VAL A 152 13.83 19.11 11.88
CA VAL A 152 12.59 18.36 11.65
C VAL A 152 12.45 17.30 12.72
N LEU A 153 11.42 17.43 13.54
CA LEU A 153 11.16 16.55 14.67
C LEU A 153 10.30 15.34 14.27
N TRP A 154 9.33 15.57 13.39
CA TRP A 154 8.43 14.53 12.91
C TRP A 154 7.92 14.85 11.51
N GLN A 155 7.74 13.79 10.71
CA GLN A 155 7.15 13.92 9.39
C GLN A 155 6.18 12.77 9.14
N THR A 156 5.09 13.08 8.45
CA THR A 156 4.10 12.11 7.99
C THR A 156 3.81 12.39 6.52
N ILE A 157 3.84 11.35 5.72
CA ILE A 157 3.52 11.43 4.30
C ILE A 157 2.48 10.37 4.00
N ASP A 158 1.33 10.80 3.51
CA ASP A 158 0.20 9.94 3.21
C ASP A 158 -0.22 10.10 1.74
N LEU A 159 -0.60 9.00 1.11
CA LEU A 159 -1.31 9.01 -0.17
C LEU A 159 -2.80 9.23 0.08
N THR A 160 -3.35 10.31 -0.46
CA THR A 160 -4.76 10.68 -0.29
C THR A 160 -5.43 10.92 -1.63
N GLU A 161 -6.76 10.83 -1.66
CA GLU A 161 -7.58 11.15 -2.84
C GLU A 161 -7.13 10.39 -4.10
N GLN A 162 -6.77 9.11 -3.92
CA GLN A 162 -6.29 8.25 -5.00
C GLN A 162 -7.42 7.96 -6.00
N ASP A 163 -7.11 8.13 -7.29
CA ASP A 163 -8.00 7.81 -8.39
C ASP A 163 -7.20 7.02 -9.45
N ILE A 164 -7.64 5.80 -9.70
CA ILE A 164 -7.00 4.86 -10.63
C ILE A 164 -8.03 4.53 -11.71
N ARG A 165 -7.69 4.77 -12.98
CA ARG A 165 -8.59 4.58 -14.11
C ARG A 165 -7.94 3.83 -15.25
N ALA A 166 -8.64 2.80 -15.74
CA ALA A 166 -8.29 2.13 -16.97
C ALA A 166 -8.58 3.04 -18.18
N MET A 167 -7.67 3.06 -19.12
CA MET A 167 -7.76 3.73 -20.41
C MET A 167 -7.32 2.74 -21.48
N ASP A 168 -7.44 3.10 -22.75
CA ASP A 168 -6.98 2.26 -23.83
C ASP A 168 -5.45 2.07 -23.79
N GLY A 169 -5.00 0.85 -23.55
CA GLY A 169 -3.58 0.47 -23.46
C GLY A 169 -2.81 1.00 -22.23
N LYS A 170 -3.46 1.61 -21.27
CA LYS A 170 -2.77 2.19 -20.10
C LYS A 170 -3.68 2.40 -18.90
N VAL A 171 -3.07 2.57 -17.75
CA VAL A 171 -3.74 2.96 -16.51
C VAL A 171 -3.26 4.35 -16.09
N MET A 172 -4.20 5.26 -15.87
CA MET A 172 -3.94 6.55 -15.26
C MET A 172 -4.03 6.42 -13.75
N VAL A 173 -3.01 6.93 -13.07
CA VAL A 173 -2.95 7.01 -11.61
C VAL A 173 -2.79 8.46 -11.20
N ARG A 174 -3.61 8.94 -10.29
CA ARG A 174 -3.49 10.28 -9.71
C ARG A 174 -3.90 10.29 -8.25
N GLY A 175 -3.47 11.29 -7.54
CA GLY A 175 -3.80 11.50 -6.13
C GLY A 175 -3.07 12.71 -5.57
N ASN A 176 -3.05 12.80 -4.25
CA ASN A 176 -2.30 13.80 -3.52
C ASN A 176 -1.35 13.13 -2.52
N LEU A 177 -0.13 13.63 -2.43
CA LEU A 177 0.75 13.43 -1.30
C LEU A 177 0.38 14.47 -0.23
N ARG A 178 -0.13 14.03 0.90
CA ARG A 178 -0.30 14.89 2.06
C ARG A 178 0.95 14.78 2.92
N ILE A 179 1.69 15.88 3.02
CA ILE A 179 2.92 15.99 3.78
C ILE A 179 2.64 16.84 5.00
N CYS A 180 2.84 16.28 6.19
CA CYS A 180 2.77 17.02 7.45
C CYS A 180 4.11 16.93 8.17
N MET A 181 4.54 18.02 8.76
CA MET A 181 5.83 18.16 9.43
C MET A 181 5.67 18.93 10.73
N LEU A 182 6.24 18.38 11.80
CA LEU A 182 6.51 19.06 13.06
C LEU A 182 8.00 19.39 13.12
N TYR A 183 8.35 20.60 13.39
CA TYR A 183 9.73 21.09 13.41
C TYR A 183 9.96 22.10 14.52
N CYS A 184 11.20 22.46 14.76
CA CYS A 184 11.54 23.59 15.61
C CYS A 184 12.44 24.59 14.86
N ASP A 185 12.38 25.84 15.28
CA ASP A 185 13.29 26.90 14.87
C ASP A 185 14.59 26.92 15.68
N THR A 186 15.47 27.85 15.40
CA THR A 186 16.75 28.03 16.11
C THR A 186 16.59 28.43 17.56
N GLU A 187 15.46 29.02 17.93
CA GLU A 187 15.11 29.41 19.31
C GLU A 187 14.41 28.29 20.10
N GLY A 188 14.08 27.18 19.41
CA GLY A 188 13.38 26.03 19.99
C GLY A 188 11.86 26.17 19.98
N ASN A 189 11.28 27.17 19.29
CA ASN A 189 9.84 27.27 19.12
C ASN A 189 9.36 26.18 18.16
N LEU A 190 8.21 25.58 18.50
CA LEU A 190 7.60 24.56 17.66
C LEU A 190 6.79 25.19 16.51
N GLY A 191 6.97 24.63 15.33
CA GLY A 191 6.18 24.90 14.15
C GLY A 191 5.60 23.62 13.57
N SER A 192 4.44 23.73 12.98
CA SER A 192 3.81 22.64 12.21
C SER A 192 3.36 23.15 10.86
N PHE A 193 3.42 22.26 9.89
CA PHE A 193 3.07 22.57 8.51
C PHE A 193 2.49 21.34 7.83
N CYS A 194 1.41 21.52 7.07
CA CYS A 194 0.82 20.47 6.25
C CYS A 194 0.50 21.02 4.85
N GLU A 195 0.90 20.29 3.84
CA GLU A 195 0.65 20.64 2.43
C GLU A 195 0.18 19.41 1.65
N LYS A 196 -0.56 19.64 0.55
CA LYS A 196 -0.99 18.62 -0.38
C LYS A 196 -0.34 18.86 -1.74
N ILE A 197 0.42 17.89 -2.23
CA ILE A 197 1.07 17.92 -3.54
C ILE A 197 0.32 16.96 -4.45
N PRO A 198 -0.31 17.44 -5.55
CA PRO A 198 -0.93 16.57 -6.52
C PRO A 198 0.12 15.79 -7.31
N PHE A 199 -0.17 14.54 -7.61
CA PHE A 199 0.64 13.73 -8.50
C PHE A 199 -0.23 13.02 -9.55
N SER A 200 0.37 12.71 -10.69
CA SER A 200 -0.24 11.87 -11.72
C SER A 200 0.83 11.09 -12.46
N GLY A 201 0.48 9.88 -12.87
CA GLY A 201 1.35 8.99 -13.65
C GLY A 201 0.52 8.08 -14.55
N TYR A 202 1.19 7.41 -15.48
CA TYR A 202 0.60 6.42 -16.36
C TYR A 202 1.43 5.16 -16.33
N LEU A 203 0.75 4.01 -16.25
CA LEU A 203 1.35 2.70 -16.42
C LEU A 203 0.86 2.15 -17.77
N GLU A 204 1.77 1.74 -18.63
CA GLU A 204 1.41 1.05 -19.86
C GLU A 204 1.02 -0.40 -19.55
N GLY A 205 -0.02 -0.88 -20.19
CA GLY A 205 -0.53 -2.23 -19.96
C GLY A 205 -1.20 -2.81 -21.20
N GLU A 206 -0.66 -3.90 -21.71
CA GLU A 206 -1.27 -4.64 -22.80
C GLU A 206 -2.60 -5.26 -22.34
N GLY A 207 -3.63 -5.15 -23.18
CA GLY A 207 -4.96 -5.68 -22.89
C GLY A 207 -5.78 -4.85 -21.89
N ILE A 208 -5.33 -3.66 -21.49
CA ILE A 208 -6.13 -2.77 -20.68
C ILE A 208 -7.10 -1.98 -21.57
N GLU A 209 -8.38 -2.07 -21.26
CA GLU A 209 -9.46 -1.33 -21.89
C GLU A 209 -10.19 -0.44 -20.86
N PRO A 210 -10.93 0.59 -21.28
CA PRO A 210 -11.66 1.46 -20.33
C PRO A 210 -12.67 0.76 -19.42
N LYS A 211 -13.12 -0.44 -19.80
CA LYS A 211 -14.01 -1.30 -19.00
C LYS A 211 -13.30 -2.24 -18.04
N THR A 212 -11.94 -2.35 -18.13
CA THR A 212 -11.15 -3.24 -17.30
C THR A 212 -11.26 -2.82 -15.83
N GLU A 213 -11.68 -3.72 -14.98
CA GLU A 213 -11.67 -3.52 -13.54
C GLU A 213 -10.25 -3.58 -13.01
N LEU A 214 -9.83 -2.56 -12.27
CA LEU A 214 -8.49 -2.46 -11.72
C LEU A 214 -8.48 -2.77 -10.24
N THR A 215 -7.57 -3.63 -9.82
CA THR A 215 -7.27 -3.95 -8.44
C THR A 215 -5.80 -3.70 -8.15
N GLY A 216 -5.45 -3.40 -6.90
CA GLY A 216 -4.08 -3.18 -6.49
C GLY A 216 -3.91 -1.96 -5.60
N THR A 217 -2.67 -1.58 -5.38
CA THR A 217 -2.29 -0.56 -4.39
C THR A 217 -1.25 0.40 -4.93
N LEU A 218 -1.30 1.62 -4.39
CA LEU A 218 -0.22 2.59 -4.46
C LEU A 218 0.44 2.66 -3.09
N GLN A 219 1.76 2.66 -3.05
CA GLN A 219 2.52 2.71 -1.80
C GLN A 219 3.65 3.72 -1.90
N ILE A 220 3.95 4.40 -0.79
CA ILE A 220 5.17 5.19 -0.68
C ILE A 220 6.31 4.22 -0.40
N GLU A 221 7.22 4.09 -1.35
CA GLU A 221 8.38 3.20 -1.25
C GLU A 221 9.54 3.88 -0.54
N ASP A 222 9.78 5.15 -0.87
CA ASP A 222 10.78 5.97 -0.23
C ASP A 222 10.35 7.43 -0.21
N ALA A 223 10.78 8.16 0.82
CA ALA A 223 10.44 9.55 0.98
C ALA A 223 11.55 10.32 1.69
N LYS A 224 11.99 11.39 1.08
CA LYS A 224 12.98 12.30 1.63
C LYS A 224 12.46 13.72 1.62
N LEU A 225 12.39 14.31 2.81
CA LEU A 225 12.09 15.73 3.01
C LEU A 225 13.36 16.41 3.51
N THR A 226 13.85 17.40 2.78
CA THR A 226 15.08 18.09 3.12
C THR A 226 14.81 19.59 3.22
N PRO A 227 14.95 20.21 4.41
CA PRO A 227 14.92 21.64 4.55
C PRO A 227 16.02 22.29 3.70
N THR A 228 15.67 23.33 2.97
CA THR A 228 16.56 24.14 2.15
C THR A 228 16.37 25.62 2.44
N VAL A 229 17.34 26.40 2.08
CA VAL A 229 17.26 27.87 2.22
C VAL A 229 16.63 28.49 0.98
N ASP A 230 15.86 29.53 1.18
CA ASP A 230 15.32 30.34 0.09
C ASP A 230 16.34 31.35 -0.47
N GLU A 231 15.90 32.22 -1.38
CA GLU A 231 16.75 33.24 -2.00
C GLU A 231 17.30 34.27 -0.99
N ASP A 232 16.60 34.47 0.13
CA ASP A 232 16.99 35.38 1.20
C ASP A 232 17.93 34.71 2.22
N GLY A 233 18.17 33.39 2.07
CA GLY A 233 19.01 32.60 2.95
C GLY A 233 18.30 32.09 4.20
N GLU A 234 16.97 32.19 4.25
CA GLU A 234 16.15 31.68 5.35
C GLU A 234 15.75 30.21 5.09
N ALA A 235 15.78 29.39 6.12
CA ALA A 235 15.42 27.95 6.00
C ALA A 235 13.89 27.77 5.96
N ARG A 236 13.29 28.24 4.87
CA ARG A 236 11.82 28.24 4.66
C ARG A 236 11.37 27.36 3.51
N GLN A 237 12.28 26.69 2.84
CA GLN A 237 11.95 25.77 1.78
C GLN A 237 12.11 24.31 2.24
N LEU A 238 11.32 23.45 1.65
CA LEU A 238 11.36 22.00 1.86
C LEU A 238 11.42 21.32 0.50
N ALA A 239 12.55 20.73 0.19
CA ALA A 239 12.68 19.87 -0.99
C ALA A 239 12.04 18.51 -0.68
N VAL A 240 11.10 18.13 -1.53
CA VAL A 240 10.32 16.87 -1.44
C VAL A 240 10.80 15.95 -2.55
N ASP A 241 11.20 14.74 -2.19
CA ASP A 241 11.55 13.67 -3.13
C ASP A 241 10.87 12.38 -2.62
N VAL A 242 9.76 12.00 -3.25
CA VAL A 242 8.93 10.87 -2.84
C VAL A 242 8.77 9.90 -3.99
N ALA A 243 9.16 8.64 -3.75
CA ALA A 243 8.95 7.56 -4.69
C ALA A 243 7.64 6.84 -4.36
N VAL A 244 6.76 6.78 -5.34
CA VAL A 244 5.49 6.06 -5.26
C VAL A 244 5.57 4.84 -6.18
N SER A 245 5.38 3.66 -5.62
CA SER A 245 5.22 2.41 -6.37
C SER A 245 3.74 2.12 -6.61
N ALA A 246 3.45 1.64 -7.80
CA ALA A 246 2.14 1.14 -8.19
C ALA A 246 2.24 -0.36 -8.49
N ALA A 247 1.38 -1.16 -7.89
CA ALA A 247 1.22 -2.57 -8.17
C ALA A 247 -0.27 -2.82 -8.46
N LEU A 248 -0.60 -2.91 -9.74
CA LEU A 248 -1.98 -2.99 -10.23
C LEU A 248 -2.17 -4.22 -11.10
N GLN A 249 -3.38 -4.71 -11.16
CA GLN A 249 -3.79 -5.78 -12.06
C GLN A 249 -5.16 -5.46 -12.63
N GLY A 250 -5.32 -5.65 -13.93
CA GLY A 250 -6.60 -5.54 -14.59
C GLY A 250 -7.32 -6.89 -14.57
N ARG A 251 -8.64 -6.84 -14.52
CA ARG A 251 -9.52 -7.99 -14.57
C ARG A 251 -10.67 -7.73 -15.52
N GLU A 252 -10.95 -8.71 -16.37
CA GLU A 252 -12.05 -8.67 -17.31
C GLU A 252 -12.86 -9.96 -17.24
N THR A 253 -14.17 -9.82 -17.40
CA THR A 253 -15.04 -10.97 -17.63
C THR A 253 -15.05 -11.28 -19.12
N VAL A 254 -14.62 -12.47 -19.47
CA VAL A 254 -14.65 -12.97 -20.84
C VAL A 254 -15.64 -14.11 -20.97
N GLU A 255 -16.32 -14.16 -22.11
CA GLU A 255 -17.22 -15.24 -22.49
C GLU A 255 -16.57 -16.03 -23.62
N ARG A 256 -16.54 -17.34 -23.49
CA ARG A 256 -15.99 -18.27 -24.48
C ARG A 256 -17.01 -19.33 -24.80
N GLU A 257 -17.19 -19.61 -26.09
CA GLU A 257 -17.97 -20.76 -26.52
C GLU A 257 -17.19 -22.03 -26.22
N ILE A 258 -17.87 -23.00 -25.62
CA ILE A 258 -17.31 -24.32 -25.30
C ILE A 258 -18.20 -25.42 -25.85
N LEU A 259 -17.58 -26.52 -26.20
CA LEU A 259 -18.29 -27.75 -26.56
C LEU A 259 -18.75 -28.43 -25.27
N GLN A 260 -20.05 -28.55 -25.05
CA GLN A 260 -20.63 -29.24 -23.89
C GLN A 260 -20.93 -30.72 -24.21
N ASP A 261 -21.38 -31.00 -25.42
CA ASP A 261 -21.70 -32.35 -25.89
C ASP A 261 -21.68 -32.45 -27.42
N ALA A 262 -21.49 -33.64 -27.92
CA ALA A 262 -21.56 -33.91 -29.34
C ALA A 262 -22.19 -35.28 -29.61
N TYR A 263 -22.97 -35.36 -30.69
CA TYR A 263 -23.69 -36.55 -31.11
C TYR A 263 -23.52 -36.79 -32.59
N ALA A 264 -23.35 -38.04 -33.00
CA ALA A 264 -23.29 -38.47 -34.39
C ALA A 264 -24.24 -39.64 -34.64
N PRO A 265 -25.33 -39.46 -35.42
CA PRO A 265 -26.28 -40.55 -35.70
C PRO A 265 -25.66 -41.77 -36.40
N ALA A 266 -24.62 -41.54 -37.20
CA ALA A 266 -23.98 -42.60 -38.02
C ALA A 266 -22.66 -43.14 -37.44
N GLY A 267 -22.31 -42.70 -36.20
CA GLY A 267 -21.05 -43.08 -35.55
C GLY A 267 -21.11 -43.00 -34.05
N THR A 268 -19.98 -43.26 -33.40
CA THR A 268 -19.83 -43.10 -31.96
C THR A 268 -18.89 -41.91 -31.68
N VAL A 269 -19.36 -40.94 -30.91
CA VAL A 269 -18.55 -39.85 -30.38
C VAL A 269 -18.28 -40.12 -28.91
N THR A 270 -17.01 -40.14 -28.51
CA THR A 270 -16.61 -40.26 -27.10
C THR A 270 -16.00 -38.94 -26.67
N LEU A 271 -16.52 -38.38 -25.59
CA LEU A 271 -16.01 -37.15 -25.00
C LEU A 271 -15.36 -37.46 -23.65
N GLU A 272 -14.12 -37.05 -23.49
CA GLU A 272 -13.52 -36.97 -22.16
C GLU A 272 -13.91 -35.59 -21.54
N LYS A 273 -14.59 -35.67 -20.40
CA LYS A 273 -15.04 -34.45 -19.68
C LYS A 273 -14.24 -34.30 -18.41
N GLU A 274 -13.66 -33.12 -18.24
CA GLU A 274 -12.97 -32.71 -17.02
C GLU A 274 -13.79 -31.64 -16.32
N THR A 275 -13.84 -31.70 -14.98
CA THR A 275 -14.47 -30.65 -14.19
C THR A 275 -13.42 -29.68 -13.71
N VAL A 276 -13.49 -28.45 -14.17
CA VAL A 276 -12.61 -27.35 -13.73
C VAL A 276 -13.40 -26.44 -12.81
N THR A 277 -12.84 -26.19 -11.62
CA THR A 277 -13.38 -25.22 -10.68
C THR A 277 -12.51 -23.98 -10.68
N TYR A 278 -13.11 -22.82 -10.85
CA TYR A 278 -12.41 -21.54 -10.84
C TYR A 278 -13.18 -20.52 -10.00
N PRO A 279 -12.49 -19.59 -9.34
CA PRO A 279 -13.14 -18.51 -8.60
C PRO A 279 -13.77 -17.50 -9.56
N VAL A 280 -14.92 -16.98 -9.18
CA VAL A 280 -15.59 -15.87 -9.89
C VAL A 280 -15.94 -14.80 -8.88
N THR A 281 -15.63 -13.55 -9.18
CA THR A 281 -16.05 -12.42 -8.34
C THR A 281 -17.53 -12.19 -8.51
N VAL A 282 -18.27 -12.32 -7.43
CA VAL A 282 -19.73 -12.10 -7.40
C VAL A 282 -20.04 -10.59 -7.39
N GLY A 283 -19.16 -9.81 -6.80
CA GLY A 283 -19.30 -8.37 -6.76
C GLY A 283 -18.16 -7.72 -5.98
N SER A 284 -17.95 -6.45 -6.22
CA SER A 284 -17.04 -5.60 -5.46
C SER A 284 -17.78 -4.34 -5.01
N GLY A 285 -17.41 -3.81 -3.85
CA GLY A 285 -18.01 -2.60 -3.34
C GLY A 285 -17.00 -1.73 -2.62
N LYS A 286 -17.13 -0.41 -2.78
CA LYS A 286 -16.34 0.59 -2.05
C LYS A 286 -17.29 1.53 -1.34
N ASN A 287 -17.09 1.75 -0.07
CA ASN A 287 -17.84 2.72 0.70
C ASN A 287 -16.92 3.66 1.46
N GLN A 288 -17.37 4.87 1.67
CA GLN A 288 -16.69 5.89 2.45
C GLN A 288 -17.66 6.47 3.46
N PHE A 289 -17.27 6.50 4.70
CA PHE A 289 -18.02 7.16 5.75
C PHE A 289 -17.16 8.17 6.48
N SER A 290 -17.78 9.20 7.04
CA SER A 290 -17.09 10.18 7.86
C SER A 290 -17.60 10.09 9.30
N LEU A 291 -16.65 10.11 10.23
CA LEU A 291 -16.91 10.20 11.65
C LEU A 291 -16.57 11.60 12.14
N LYS A 292 -17.48 12.21 12.89
CA LYS A 292 -17.26 13.51 13.51
C LYS A 292 -17.69 13.45 14.96
N GLU A 293 -16.74 13.67 15.87
CA GLU A 293 -16.98 13.64 17.32
C GLU A 293 -16.31 14.83 18.00
N ARG A 294 -16.82 15.19 19.17
CA ARG A 294 -16.22 16.21 20.03
C ARG A 294 -15.65 15.53 21.25
N ILE A 295 -14.33 15.63 21.42
CA ILE A 295 -13.62 15.11 22.58
C ILE A 295 -13.54 16.22 23.60
N HIS A 296 -14.00 15.97 24.81
CA HIS A 296 -13.92 16.89 25.93
C HIS A 296 -12.76 16.48 26.84
N LEU A 297 -11.97 17.46 27.26
CA LEU A 297 -10.99 17.24 28.32
C LEU A 297 -11.71 17.13 29.68
N GLU A 298 -11.20 16.27 30.55
CA GLU A 298 -11.68 16.19 31.93
C GLU A 298 -11.29 17.44 32.69
N GLU A 299 -12.09 17.81 33.71
CA GLU A 299 -11.83 18.99 34.55
C GLU A 299 -10.47 18.92 35.27
N SER A 300 -9.95 17.71 35.48
CA SER A 300 -8.63 17.47 36.08
C SER A 300 -7.46 17.75 35.13
N GLU A 301 -7.71 17.85 33.81
CA GLU A 301 -6.70 18.09 32.80
C GLU A 301 -6.42 19.57 32.58
N LYS A 302 -5.18 19.88 32.19
CA LYS A 302 -4.82 21.26 31.87
C LYS A 302 -5.49 21.70 30.56
N PRO A 303 -5.98 22.95 30.48
CA PRO A 303 -6.62 23.45 29.25
C PRO A 303 -5.64 23.46 28.08
N LEU A 304 -6.16 23.14 26.90
CA LEU A 304 -5.42 23.21 25.64
C LEU A 304 -5.13 24.69 25.32
N LEU A 305 -3.86 24.99 25.05
CA LEU A 305 -3.45 26.28 24.52
C LEU A 305 -3.57 26.27 22.98
N ARG A 306 -2.96 25.26 22.38
CA ARG A 306 -3.02 25.02 20.93
C ARG A 306 -2.62 23.57 20.62
N ALA A 307 -3.07 23.05 19.48
CA ALA A 307 -2.62 21.77 18.93
C ALA A 307 -1.63 22.03 17.78
N GLU A 308 -0.42 21.51 17.89
CA GLU A 308 0.61 21.66 16.85
C GLU A 308 0.40 20.61 15.76
N GLU A 309 0.13 19.40 16.16
CA GLU A 309 -0.15 18.29 15.25
C GLU A 309 -1.14 17.32 15.89
N ILE A 310 -1.98 16.73 15.06
CA ILE A 310 -2.94 15.69 15.45
C ILE A 310 -2.74 14.50 14.52
N TRP A 311 -2.61 13.33 15.12
CA TRP A 311 -2.56 12.06 14.37
C TRP A 311 -3.51 11.06 14.98
N GLY A 312 -3.97 10.15 14.16
CA GLY A 312 -4.89 9.10 14.55
C GLY A 312 -4.63 7.82 13.75
N GLU A 313 -5.04 6.71 14.30
CA GLU A 313 -5.00 5.40 13.67
C GLU A 313 -6.40 4.82 13.64
N VAL A 314 -6.78 4.26 12.50
CA VAL A 314 -8.05 3.54 12.34
C VAL A 314 -7.73 2.05 12.26
N ARG A 315 -8.31 1.28 13.18
CA ARG A 315 -8.19 -0.18 13.20
C ARG A 315 -9.54 -0.82 12.94
N LEU A 316 -9.60 -1.69 11.95
CA LEU A 316 -10.76 -2.54 11.72
C LEU A 316 -10.68 -3.72 12.71
N SER A 317 -11.63 -3.79 13.62
CA SER A 317 -11.66 -4.87 14.63
C SER A 317 -12.31 -6.14 14.10
N GLU A 318 -13.30 -6.02 13.22
CA GLU A 318 -14.04 -7.15 12.69
C GLU A 318 -14.71 -6.82 11.35
N ALA A 319 -14.71 -7.79 10.44
CA ALA A 319 -15.51 -7.79 9.23
C ALA A 319 -16.32 -9.08 9.14
N ARG A 320 -17.61 -8.97 8.86
CA ARG A 320 -18.51 -10.14 8.73
C ARG A 320 -19.25 -10.07 7.41
N THR A 321 -19.39 -11.22 6.75
CA THR A 321 -20.34 -11.40 5.65
C THR A 321 -21.69 -11.77 6.22
N ALA A 322 -22.73 -11.06 5.84
CA ALA A 322 -24.12 -11.44 6.11
C ALA A 322 -24.72 -12.03 4.83
N THR A 323 -25.40 -13.14 4.97
CA THR A 323 -26.30 -13.69 3.93
C THR A 323 -27.72 -13.28 4.31
N ASP A 324 -28.41 -12.60 3.38
CA ASP A 324 -29.84 -12.34 3.51
C ASP A 324 -30.65 -13.63 3.35
#